data_c50e96fa9faa5d950d05ee46749806e4
#
_entry.id   c50e96fa9faa5d950d05ee46749806e4
#
_cell.length_a   1.000
_cell.length_b   1.000
_cell.length_c   1.000
_cell.angle_alpha   90.00
_cell.angle_beta   90.00
_cell.angle_gamma   90.00
#
_symmetry.space_group_name_H-M   'P 1'
#
loop_
_entity.id
_entity.type
_entity.pdbx_description
1 polymer ?
#
loop_
_entity_poly.entity_id
_entity_poly.type
_entity_poly.pdbx_seq_one_letter_code
_entity_poly.pdbx_strand_id
1 'polypeptide(L)'
;MLARILRKRHNIDCDVVDPRGWVLRGVSSRAEDYRADMASYYDVIIGLHPDSALREVVNSALVRPVVVVPCCNFWSRDTKLGRDQLLDAIEKHHAGYGPSERVTLDFRGPHNRALVLLPPQ
;
A
#
# COMPACT_ATOMS: atom_id res chain seq x y z
N MET A 1 13.49 4.10 -0.90
CA MET A 1 14.21 4.20 0.39
C MET A 1 13.85 3.08 1.35
N LEU A 2 12.56 2.84 1.59
CA LEU A 2 12.12 1.72 2.44
C LEU A 2 12.62 0.36 1.93
N ALA A 3 12.51 0.11 0.63
CA ALA A 3 12.95 -1.15 0.02
C ALA A 3 14.43 -1.43 0.27
N ARG A 4 15.26 -0.39 0.21
CA ARG A 4 16.71 -0.51 0.48
C ARG A 4 16.97 -0.85 1.95
N ILE A 5 16.24 -0.24 2.87
CA ILE A 5 16.37 -0.50 4.30
C ILE A 5 15.95 -1.94 4.62
N LEU A 6 14.84 -2.40 4.06
CA LEU A 6 14.36 -3.76 4.25
C LEU A 6 15.38 -4.78 3.73
N ARG A 7 15.99 -4.51 2.58
CA ARG A 7 17.02 -5.39 2.04
C ARG A 7 18.27 -5.43 2.91
N LYS A 8 18.80 -4.27 3.28
CA LYS A 8 20.06 -4.18 4.03
C LYS A 8 19.96 -4.63 5.46
N ARG A 9 18.89 -4.23 6.17
CA ARG A 9 18.77 -4.47 7.62
C ARG A 9 17.99 -5.72 7.97
N HIS A 10 17.07 -6.14 7.10
CA HIS A 10 16.16 -7.23 7.41
C HIS A 10 16.23 -8.39 6.42
N ASN A 11 17.10 -8.29 5.42
CA ASN A 11 17.28 -9.30 4.38
C ASN A 11 15.96 -9.66 3.66
N ILE A 12 15.12 -8.65 3.44
CA ILE A 12 13.86 -8.80 2.72
C ILE A 12 14.04 -8.30 1.29
N ASP A 13 13.79 -9.17 0.32
CA ASP A 13 13.83 -8.79 -1.09
C ASP A 13 12.60 -7.96 -1.43
N CYS A 14 12.82 -6.80 -2.04
CA CYS A 14 11.76 -5.90 -2.44
C CYS A 14 11.89 -5.52 -3.91
N ASP A 15 10.76 -5.50 -4.61
CA ASP A 15 10.65 -4.86 -5.91
C ASP A 15 9.92 -3.53 -5.72
N VAL A 16 10.41 -2.47 -6.34
CA VAL A 16 9.72 -1.18 -6.38
C VAL A 16 9.00 -1.08 -7.72
N VAL A 17 7.70 -0.86 -7.67
CA VAL A 17 6.86 -0.67 -8.86
C VAL A 17 6.36 0.76 -8.88
N ASP A 18 6.84 1.57 -9.83
CA ASP A 18 6.50 2.99 -9.92
C ASP A 18 6.66 3.43 -11.38
N PRO A 19 5.63 4.03 -11.99
CA PRO A 19 5.71 4.44 -13.39
C PRO A 19 6.76 5.52 -13.66
N ARG A 20 7.23 6.21 -12.63
CA ARG A 20 8.27 7.25 -12.76
C ARG A 20 9.66 6.67 -13.01
N GLY A 21 9.84 5.37 -12.84
CA GLY A 21 11.09 4.69 -13.18
C GLY A 21 12.27 5.03 -12.28
N TRP A 22 12.02 5.21 -10.98
CA TRP A 22 13.10 5.44 -10.02
C TRP A 22 14.07 4.26 -9.98
N VAL A 23 15.37 4.57 -10.06
CA VAL A 23 16.40 3.55 -9.94
C VAL A 23 17.07 3.68 -8.58
N LEU A 24 16.99 2.61 -7.80
CA LEU A 24 17.65 2.51 -6.50
C LEU A 24 18.70 1.42 -6.57
N ARG A 25 19.93 1.76 -6.15
CA ARG A 25 21.05 0.81 -6.16
C ARG A 25 20.74 -0.38 -5.26
N GLY A 26 20.87 -1.60 -5.80
CA GLY A 26 20.64 -2.83 -5.06
C GLY A 26 19.19 -3.21 -4.86
N VAL A 27 18.27 -2.51 -5.51
CA VAL A 27 16.83 -2.80 -5.44
C VAL A 27 16.29 -3.01 -6.84
N SER A 28 15.57 -4.10 -7.04
CA SER A 28 14.86 -4.34 -8.29
C SER A 28 13.71 -3.35 -8.43
N SER A 29 13.57 -2.73 -9.60
CA SER A 29 12.49 -1.78 -9.85
C SER A 29 11.89 -1.99 -11.23
N ARG A 30 10.61 -1.66 -11.34
CA ARG A 30 9.84 -1.72 -12.58
C ARG A 30 9.20 -0.37 -12.85
N ALA A 31 9.47 0.19 -14.02
CA ALA A 31 8.89 1.46 -14.46
C ALA A 31 7.52 1.21 -15.09
N GLU A 32 6.55 0.81 -14.28
CA GLU A 32 5.19 0.52 -14.75
C GLU A 32 4.18 0.81 -13.65
N ASP A 33 2.92 0.94 -14.03
CA ASP A 33 1.84 1.09 -13.05
C ASP A 33 1.64 -0.21 -12.28
N TYR A 34 1.47 -0.08 -10.96
CA TYR A 34 1.14 -1.23 -10.14
C TYR A 34 -0.29 -1.70 -10.43
N ARG A 35 -0.48 -3.02 -10.56
CA ARG A 35 -1.78 -3.65 -10.73
C ARG A 35 -1.97 -4.76 -9.69
N ALA A 36 -3.20 -4.94 -9.25
CA ALA A 36 -3.53 -5.97 -8.26
C ALA A 36 -3.17 -7.39 -8.72
N ASP A 37 -3.17 -7.65 -10.02
CA ASP A 37 -2.78 -8.96 -10.56
C ASP A 37 -1.30 -9.28 -10.35
N MET A 38 -0.49 -8.30 -10.00
CA MET A 38 0.92 -8.52 -9.64
C MET A 38 1.09 -9.06 -8.23
N ALA A 39 0.07 -8.93 -7.36
CA ALA A 39 0.19 -9.25 -5.95
C ALA A 39 0.57 -10.71 -5.70
N SER A 40 0.10 -11.63 -6.53
CA SER A 40 0.38 -13.06 -6.36
C SER A 40 1.87 -13.42 -6.49
N TYR A 41 2.69 -12.53 -7.06
CA TYR A 41 4.13 -12.73 -7.18
C TYR A 41 4.90 -12.37 -5.90
N TYR A 42 4.22 -11.80 -4.91
CA TYR A 42 4.86 -11.29 -3.71
C TYR A 42 4.17 -11.85 -2.46
N ASP A 43 4.88 -11.81 -1.34
CA ASP A 43 4.33 -12.26 -0.06
C ASP A 43 3.51 -11.19 0.63
N VAL A 44 3.92 -9.93 0.48
CA VAL A 44 3.27 -8.76 1.09
C VAL A 44 3.35 -7.59 0.12
N ILE A 45 2.30 -6.80 0.07
CA ILE A 45 2.26 -5.57 -0.71
C ILE A 45 2.32 -4.38 0.24
N ILE A 46 3.21 -3.44 -0.04
CA ILE A 46 3.35 -2.21 0.75
C ILE A 46 3.11 -1.02 -0.16
N GLY A 47 2.09 -0.22 0.15
CA GLY A 47 1.79 1.01 -0.56
C GLY A 47 2.00 2.22 0.34
N LEU A 48 3.11 2.94 0.14
CA LEU A 48 3.37 4.19 0.84
C LEU A 48 2.99 5.35 -0.08
N HIS A 49 1.93 6.07 0.29
CA HIS A 49 1.39 7.16 -0.53
C HIS A 49 1.20 6.73 -1.99
N PRO A 50 0.42 5.66 -2.22
CA PRO A 50 0.36 5.03 -3.55
C PRO A 50 -0.35 5.88 -4.61
N ASP A 51 -0.97 6.98 -4.24
CA ASP A 51 -1.62 7.92 -5.14
C ASP A 51 -2.61 7.22 -6.09
N SER A 52 -2.40 7.31 -7.40
CA SER A 52 -3.31 6.70 -8.39
C SER A 52 -3.37 5.17 -8.32
N ALA A 53 -2.39 4.53 -7.69
CA ALA A 53 -2.37 3.08 -7.49
C ALA A 53 -3.14 2.62 -6.24
N LEU A 54 -3.75 3.54 -5.48
CA LEU A 54 -4.38 3.22 -4.20
C LEU A 54 -5.39 2.08 -4.31
N ARG A 55 -6.28 2.11 -5.28
CA ARG A 55 -7.28 1.04 -5.44
C ARG A 55 -6.66 -0.30 -5.77
N GLU A 56 -5.64 -0.31 -6.63
CA GLU A 56 -4.94 -1.54 -6.98
C GLU A 56 -4.20 -2.13 -5.78
N VAL A 57 -3.59 -1.28 -4.97
CA VAL A 57 -2.94 -1.72 -3.72
C VAL A 57 -3.96 -2.32 -2.76
N VAL A 58 -5.08 -1.66 -2.53
CA VAL A 58 -6.13 -2.17 -1.63
C VAL A 58 -6.72 -3.47 -2.16
N ASN A 59 -6.98 -3.56 -3.46
CA ASN A 59 -7.54 -4.78 -4.08
C ASN A 59 -6.58 -5.96 -3.98
N SER A 60 -5.29 -5.72 -3.86
CA SER A 60 -4.29 -6.77 -3.65
C SER A 60 -4.53 -7.55 -2.36
N ALA A 61 -5.27 -6.95 -1.41
CA ALA A 61 -5.59 -7.60 -0.13
C ALA A 61 -6.55 -8.79 -0.28
N LEU A 62 -7.10 -9.01 -1.47
CA LEU A 62 -7.87 -10.21 -1.75
C LEU A 62 -6.98 -11.47 -1.81
N VAL A 63 -5.70 -11.30 -2.10
CA VAL A 63 -4.78 -12.44 -2.27
C VAL A 63 -3.54 -12.38 -1.38
N ARG A 64 -3.13 -11.20 -0.92
CA ARG A 64 -1.93 -11.05 -0.07
C ARG A 64 -2.17 -10.02 1.02
N PRO A 65 -1.46 -10.13 2.16
CA PRO A 65 -1.47 -9.05 3.15
C PRO A 65 -0.98 -7.75 2.53
N VAL A 66 -1.64 -6.66 2.88
CA VAL A 66 -1.31 -5.32 2.38
C VAL A 66 -1.09 -4.38 3.56
N VAL A 67 -0.02 -3.60 3.50
CA VAL A 67 0.19 -2.46 4.38
C VAL A 67 0.10 -1.21 3.51
N VAL A 68 -0.87 -0.36 3.76
CA VAL A 68 -1.07 0.86 2.97
C VAL A 68 -1.10 2.09 3.87
N VAL A 69 -0.37 3.12 3.44
CA VAL A 69 -0.35 4.44 4.09
C VAL A 69 -0.88 5.43 3.07
N PRO A 70 -2.21 5.66 3.03
CA PRO A 70 -2.78 6.62 2.09
C PRO A 70 -2.53 8.04 2.55
N CYS A 71 -2.32 8.97 1.61
CA CYS A 71 -2.15 10.38 1.94
C CYS A 71 -3.20 11.28 1.32
N CYS A 72 -3.64 10.99 0.10
CA CYS A 72 -4.57 11.82 -0.64
C CYS A 72 -5.76 11.00 -1.12
N ASN A 73 -6.87 11.67 -1.37
CA ASN A 73 -8.07 10.98 -1.82
C ASN A 73 -7.98 10.57 -3.30
N PHE A 74 -7.29 9.48 -3.55
CA PHE A 74 -7.32 8.78 -4.83
C PHE A 74 -8.31 7.63 -4.83
N TRP A 75 -9.16 7.56 -3.80
CA TRP A 75 -10.16 6.50 -3.66
C TRP A 75 -11.46 6.80 -4.35
N SER A 76 -11.95 8.03 -4.20
CA SER A 76 -13.24 8.43 -4.77
C SER A 76 -13.10 9.73 -5.55
N ARG A 77 -13.61 9.76 -6.78
CA ARG A 77 -13.68 10.98 -7.60
C ARG A 77 -14.91 11.81 -7.27
N ASP A 78 -15.96 11.17 -6.79
CA ASP A 78 -17.28 11.78 -6.61
C ASP A 78 -17.46 12.41 -5.24
N THR A 79 -16.67 11.99 -4.25
CA THR A 79 -16.79 12.43 -2.86
C THR A 79 -15.45 12.92 -2.34
N LYS A 80 -15.44 14.11 -1.76
CA LYS A 80 -14.26 14.59 -1.04
C LYS A 80 -14.15 13.86 0.28
N LEU A 81 -13.05 13.15 0.48
CA LEU A 81 -12.77 12.43 1.70
C LEU A 81 -11.59 13.07 2.43
N GLY A 82 -11.80 13.41 3.69
CA GLY A 82 -10.71 13.75 4.59
C GLY A 82 -9.93 12.49 4.96
N ARG A 83 -8.86 12.67 5.74
CA ARG A 83 -7.96 11.55 6.10
C ARG A 83 -8.70 10.40 6.79
N ASP A 84 -9.48 10.69 7.82
CA ASP A 84 -10.18 9.64 8.56
C ASP A 84 -11.30 9.02 7.75
N GLN A 85 -11.98 9.82 6.94
CA GLN A 85 -13.01 9.33 6.02
C GLN A 85 -12.43 8.41 4.95
N LEU A 86 -11.23 8.71 4.47
CA LEU A 86 -10.52 7.87 3.51
C LEU A 86 -10.18 6.51 4.13
N LEU A 87 -9.66 6.50 5.35
CA LEU A 87 -9.38 5.26 6.06
C LEU A 87 -10.66 4.45 6.29
N ASP A 88 -11.74 5.11 6.71
CA ASP A 88 -13.05 4.46 6.90
C ASP A 88 -13.55 3.83 5.60
N ALA A 89 -13.42 4.54 4.48
CA ALA A 89 -13.89 4.05 3.19
C ALA A 89 -13.11 2.79 2.74
N ILE A 90 -11.81 2.79 2.94
CA ILE A 90 -10.97 1.64 2.58
C ILE A 90 -11.30 0.44 3.47
N GLU A 91 -11.43 0.64 4.77
CA GLU A 91 -11.80 -0.42 5.70
C GLU A 91 -13.17 -1.01 5.37
N LYS A 92 -14.13 -0.15 5.08
CA LYS A 92 -15.49 -0.58 4.71
C LYS A 92 -15.48 -1.42 3.44
N HIS A 93 -14.69 -1.01 2.45
CA HIS A 93 -14.54 -1.75 1.20
C HIS A 93 -13.97 -3.14 1.46
N HIS A 94 -12.96 -3.25 2.31
CA HIS A 94 -12.29 -4.51 2.59
C HIS A 94 -13.07 -5.40 3.59
N ALA A 95 -13.94 -4.83 4.40
CA ALA A 95 -14.66 -5.55 5.46
C ALA A 95 -15.47 -6.74 4.94
N GLY A 96 -15.94 -6.68 3.70
CA GLY A 96 -16.65 -7.79 3.06
C GLY A 96 -15.77 -8.97 2.68
N TYR A 97 -14.46 -8.84 2.77
CA TYR A 97 -13.50 -9.84 2.31
C TYR A 97 -12.63 -10.40 3.43
N GLY A 98 -12.13 -9.55 4.32
CA GLY A 98 -11.22 -9.99 5.36
C GLY A 98 -11.02 -8.94 6.45
N PRO A 99 -10.20 -9.26 7.47
CA PRO A 99 -9.97 -8.35 8.58
C PRO A 99 -9.03 -7.21 8.20
N SER A 100 -9.12 -6.13 8.97
CA SER A 100 -8.24 -4.97 8.83
C SER A 100 -7.88 -4.41 10.21
N GLU A 101 -6.77 -3.68 10.27
CA GLU A 101 -6.29 -3.04 11.50
C GLU A 101 -5.66 -1.69 11.15
N ARG A 102 -5.92 -0.68 11.98
CA ARG A 102 -5.24 0.61 11.88
C ARG A 102 -4.00 0.60 12.75
N VAL A 103 -2.92 1.15 12.22
CA VAL A 103 -1.67 1.30 12.95
C VAL A 103 -1.21 2.75 12.83
N THR A 104 -0.84 3.35 13.96
CA THR A 104 -0.21 4.67 13.96
C THR A 104 1.29 4.48 13.91
N LEU A 105 1.93 5.04 12.88
CA LEU A 105 3.37 4.95 12.70
C LEU A 105 4.09 5.92 13.64
N ASP A 106 5.30 5.55 14.03
CA ASP A 106 6.08 6.30 15.00
C ASP A 106 6.83 7.47 14.35
N PHE A 107 6.07 8.39 13.75
CA PHE A 107 6.59 9.67 13.31
C PHE A 107 5.47 10.73 13.35
N ARG A 108 5.87 11.98 13.40
CA ARG A 108 4.91 13.09 13.42
C ARG A 108 4.44 13.44 12.02
N GLY A 109 3.18 13.85 11.92
CA GLY A 109 2.62 14.35 10.67
C GLY A 109 1.23 13.78 10.40
N PRO A 110 0.50 14.38 9.44
CA PRO A 110 -0.88 13.98 9.15
C PRO A 110 -0.98 12.63 8.43
N HIS A 111 0.12 12.10 7.88
CA HIS A 111 0.12 10.88 7.08
C HIS A 111 0.90 9.76 7.76
N ASN A 112 0.68 9.61 9.08
CA ASN A 112 1.35 8.59 9.88
C ASN A 112 0.47 7.39 10.22
N ARG A 113 -0.67 7.24 9.57
CA ARG A 113 -1.58 6.12 9.81
C ARG A 113 -1.52 5.11 8.69
N ALA A 114 -1.36 3.86 9.07
CA ALA A 114 -1.36 2.72 8.16
C ALA A 114 -2.59 1.87 8.36
N LEU A 115 -3.02 1.20 7.30
CA LEU A 115 -3.98 0.12 7.37
C LEU A 115 -3.28 -1.17 7.02
N VAL A 116 -3.48 -2.18 7.84
CA VAL A 116 -3.07 -3.55 7.54
C VAL A 116 -4.33 -4.29 7.09
N LEU A 117 -4.35 -4.73 5.86
CA LEU A 117 -5.48 -5.43 5.26
C LEU A 117 -5.07 -6.88 5.00
N LEU A 118 -5.85 -7.82 5.52
CA LEU A 118 -5.54 -9.23 5.37
C LEU A 118 -6.49 -9.89 4.38
N PRO A 119 -6.00 -10.91 3.62
CA PRO A 119 -6.84 -11.61 2.67
C PRO A 119 -7.94 -12.43 3.34
N PRO A 120 -8.97 -12.82 2.59
CA PRO A 120 -10.00 -13.73 3.09
C PRO A 120 -9.38 -15.04 3.58
N GLN A 121 -9.96 -15.56 4.65
CA GLN A 121 -9.53 -16.86 5.21
C GLN A 121 -10.29 -17.99 4.56
#